data_fdf38bd6cd36a8508692ce6c5b2382a0
#
_entry.id   fdf38bd6cd36a8508692ce6c5b2382a0
#
_cell.length_a   1.000
_cell.length_b   1.000
_cell.length_c   1.000
_cell.angle_alpha   90.00
_cell.angle_beta   90.00
_cell.angle_gamma   90.00
#
_symmetry.space_group_name_H-M   'P 1'
#
loop_
_entity.id
_entity.type
_entity.pdbx_description
1 polymer ?
#
loop_
_entity_poly.entity_id
_entity_poly.type
_entity_poly.pdbx_seq_one_letter_code
_entity_poly.pdbx_strand_id
1 'polypeptide(L)' 'MTYSIFDSTGNLVDAFDDHDAAIAALTAIVTAEPDAVDDVFLVTQDDDGQIVGETVCGSSLVAA' A
#
# COMPACT_ATOMS: atom_id res chain seq x y z
N MET A 1 -12.06 -8.45 1.76
CA MET A 1 -10.65 -8.12 2.03
C MET A 1 -10.46 -6.63 2.05
N THR A 2 -9.56 -6.17 2.87
CA THR A 2 -9.22 -4.75 2.97
C THR A 2 -7.78 -4.54 2.54
N TYR A 3 -7.55 -3.52 1.72
CA TYR A 3 -6.22 -3.16 1.24
C TYR A 3 -5.86 -1.83 1.89
N SER A 4 -4.90 -1.86 2.79
CA SER A 4 -4.53 -0.69 3.60
C SER A 4 -3.13 -0.21 3.23
N ILE A 5 -2.97 1.10 3.12
CA ILE A 5 -1.68 1.71 2.85
C ILE A 5 -1.19 2.35 4.14
N PHE A 6 0.01 1.96 4.56
CA PHE A 6 0.67 2.48 5.75
C PHE A 6 1.96 3.19 5.36
N ASP A 7 2.37 4.15 6.18
CA ASP A 7 3.68 4.79 6.02
C ASP A 7 4.73 4.08 6.89
N SER A 8 5.97 4.54 6.81
CA SER A 8 7.08 3.94 7.54
C SER A 8 6.98 4.10 9.05
N THR A 9 6.15 5.02 9.51
CA THR A 9 5.92 5.22 10.96
C THR A 9 4.78 4.35 11.48
N GLY A 10 4.11 3.60 10.59
CA GLY A 10 3.00 2.74 10.96
C GLY A 10 1.65 3.41 10.96
N ASN A 11 1.55 4.64 10.48
CA ASN A 11 0.28 5.35 10.38
C ASN A 11 -0.48 4.92 9.13
N LEU A 12 -1.79 4.78 9.28
CA LEU A 12 -2.66 4.47 8.14
C LEU A 12 -2.79 5.68 7.24
N VAL A 13 -2.42 5.51 5.98
CA VAL A 13 -2.55 6.55 4.96
C VAL A 13 -3.93 6.49 4.31
N ASP A 14 -4.34 5.28 3.89
CA ASP A 14 -5.65 5.08 3.26
C ASP A 14 -6.00 3.60 3.30
N ALA A 15 -7.27 3.28 3.02
CA ALA A 15 -7.76 1.91 2.99
C ALA A 15 -8.78 1.77 1.87
N PHE A 16 -8.78 0.60 1.22
CA PHE A 16 -9.63 0.32 0.07
C PHE A 16 -10.21 -1.09 0.16
N ASP A 17 -11.37 -1.29 -0.44
CA ASP A 17 -11.99 -2.60 -0.57
C ASP A 17 -11.62 -3.30 -1.87
N ASP A 18 -10.99 -2.59 -2.80
CA ASP A 18 -10.65 -3.06 -4.13
C ASP A 18 -9.14 -3.01 -4.33
N HIS A 19 -8.57 -4.11 -4.78
CA HIS A 19 -7.13 -4.23 -4.99
C HIS A 19 -6.63 -3.21 -6.03
N ASP A 20 -7.35 -3.09 -7.16
CA ASP A 20 -6.91 -2.18 -8.22
C ASP A 20 -6.95 -0.72 -7.77
N ALA A 21 -7.96 -0.35 -6.98
CA ALA A 21 -8.03 0.99 -6.42
C ALA A 21 -6.88 1.27 -5.46
N ALA A 22 -6.52 0.28 -4.64
CA ALA A 22 -5.39 0.41 -3.71
C ALA A 22 -4.07 0.56 -4.46
N ILE A 23 -3.85 -0.24 -5.49
CA ILE A 23 -2.62 -0.15 -6.31
C ILE A 23 -2.56 1.21 -7.03
N ALA A 24 -3.68 1.68 -7.56
CA ALA A 24 -3.73 2.98 -8.21
C ALA A 24 -3.39 4.11 -7.22
N ALA A 25 -3.90 4.03 -5.99
CA ALA A 25 -3.60 5.03 -4.96
C ALA A 25 -2.12 4.99 -4.56
N LEU A 26 -1.56 3.79 -4.37
CA LEU A 26 -0.16 3.65 -4.03
C LEU A 26 0.74 4.16 -5.15
N THR A 27 0.39 3.85 -6.40
CA THR A 27 1.11 4.35 -7.58
C THR A 27 1.07 5.87 -7.63
N ALA A 28 -0.09 6.48 -7.34
CA ALA A 28 -0.22 7.93 -7.33
C ALA A 28 0.68 8.57 -6.27
N ILE A 29 0.76 7.96 -5.08
CA ILE A 29 1.62 8.45 -4.01
C ILE A 29 3.08 8.45 -4.43
N VAL A 30 3.57 7.33 -4.96
CA VAL A 30 4.99 7.21 -5.35
C VAL A 30 5.32 8.04 -6.59
N THR A 31 4.33 8.31 -7.43
CA THR A 31 4.51 9.19 -8.60
C THR A 31 4.63 10.64 -8.17
N ALA A 32 3.78 11.06 -7.22
CA ALA A 32 3.80 12.43 -6.69
C ALA A 32 5.05 12.69 -5.84
N GLU A 33 5.48 11.68 -5.08
CA GLU A 33 6.63 11.79 -4.18
C GLU A 33 7.55 10.59 -4.35
N PRO A 34 8.43 10.60 -5.36
CA PRO A 34 9.34 9.47 -5.61
C PRO A 34 10.23 9.13 -4.41
N ASP A 35 10.52 10.11 -3.56
CA ASP A 35 11.34 9.87 -2.36
C ASP A 35 10.60 9.07 -1.30
N ALA A 36 9.28 8.94 -1.42
CA ALA A 36 8.45 8.20 -0.46
C ALA A 36 8.27 6.73 -0.84
N VAL A 37 8.93 6.25 -1.91
CA VAL A 37 8.73 4.88 -2.39
C VAL A 37 9.07 3.83 -1.32
N ASP A 38 10.02 4.13 -0.44
CA ASP A 38 10.41 3.22 0.63
C ASP A 38 9.63 3.47 1.93
N ASP A 39 8.77 4.49 1.94
CA ASP A 39 8.03 4.91 3.14
C ASP A 39 6.56 4.47 3.12
N VAL A 40 6.09 3.87 2.03
CA VAL A 40 4.69 3.46 1.91
C VAL A 40 4.60 1.97 1.60
N PHE A 41 3.62 1.32 2.23
CA PHE A 41 3.42 -0.13 2.11
C PHE A 41 1.94 -0.43 1.94
N LEU A 42 1.63 -1.39 1.07
CA LEU A 42 0.28 -1.91 0.92
C LEU A 42 0.17 -3.24 1.63
N VAL A 43 -0.77 -3.34 2.54
CA VAL A 43 -1.04 -4.55 3.32
C VAL A 43 -2.44 -5.04 2.99
N THR A 44 -2.58 -6.32 2.69
CA THR A 44 -3.87 -6.95 2.46
C THR A 44 -4.32 -7.65 3.75
N GLN A 45 -5.56 -7.40 4.16
CA GLN A 45 -6.14 -8.00 5.34
C GLN A 45 -7.42 -8.74 4.97
N ASP A 46 -7.66 -9.89 5.61
CA ASP A 46 -8.89 -10.63 5.43
C ASP A 46 -10.03 -10.05 6.30
N ASP A 47 -11.20 -10.71 6.30
CA ASP A 47 -12.35 -10.23 7.04
C ASP A 47 -12.13 -10.26 8.56
N ASP A 48 -11.18 -11.06 9.02
CA ASP A 48 -10.81 -11.14 10.43
C ASP A 48 -9.74 -10.11 10.82
N GLY A 49 -9.29 -9.31 9.87
CA GLY A 49 -8.25 -8.31 10.10
C GLY A 49 -6.84 -8.86 10.08
N GLN A 50 -6.66 -10.11 9.69
CA GLN A 50 -5.34 -10.73 9.61
C GLN A 50 -4.67 -10.41 8.28
N ILE A 51 -3.36 -10.17 8.33
CA ILE A 51 -2.58 -9.91 7.13
C ILE A 51 -2.46 -11.19 6.32
N VAL A 52 -2.84 -11.12 5.04
CA VAL A 52 -2.73 -12.24 4.11
C VAL A 52 -1.88 -11.82 2.92
N GLY A 53 -1.13 -12.78 2.37
CA GLY A 53 -0.24 -12.50 1.25
C GLY A 53 0.98 -11.68 1.67
N GLU A 54 1.60 -11.04 0.71
CA GLU A 54 2.81 -10.27 0.92
C GLU A 54 2.52 -8.79 1.01
N THR A 55 3.27 -8.09 1.87
CA THR A 55 3.25 -6.64 1.92
C THR A 55 3.95 -6.09 0.67
N VAL A 56 3.29 -5.17 -0.03
CA VAL A 56 3.84 -4.55 -1.22
C VAL A 56 4.43 -3.19 -0.85
N CYS A 57 5.74 -3.03 -1.03
CA CYS A 57 6.39 -1.76 -0.82
C CYS A 57 6.20 -0.86 -2.05
N GLY A 58 6.11 0.46 -1.85
CA GLY A 58 6.00 1.40 -2.96
C GLY A 58 7.13 1.24 -3.97
N SER A 59 8.34 0.94 -3.52
CA SER A 59 9.49 0.72 -4.40
C SER A 59 9.30 -0.47 -5.34
N SER A 60 8.49 -1.45 -4.97
CA SER A 60 8.19 -2.61 -5.82
C SER A 60 7.40 -2.22 -7.06
N LEU A 61 6.63 -1.13 -7.01
CA LEU A 61 5.83 -0.67 -8.14
C LEU A 61 6.68 0.09 -9.17
N VAL A 62 7.75 0.75 -8.73
CA VAL A 62 8.59 1.57 -9.61
C VAL A 62 9.85 0.84 -10.05
N ALA A 63 10.16 -0.29 -9.46
CA ALA A 63 11.33 -1.11 -9.80
C ALA A 63 11.10 -2.04 -10.98
N ALA A 64 9.93 -2.02 -11.55
CA ALA A 64 9.57 -2.90 -12.65
C ALA A 64 10.25 -2.52 -13.95
#